data_9aabc5f4b0f5f2b2abbcf4cc25496e91
#
_entry.id   9aabc5f4b0f5f2b2abbcf4cc25496e91
#
_cell.length_a   1.000
_cell.length_b   1.000
_cell.length_c   1.000
_cell.angle_alpha   90.00
_cell.angle_beta   90.00
_cell.angle_gamma   90.00
#
_symmetry.space_group_name_H-M   'P 1'
#
loop_
_entity.id
_entity.type
_entity.pdbx_description
1 polymer ?
#
loop_
_entity_poly.entity_id
_entity_poly.type
_entity_poly.pdbx_seq_one_letter_code
_entity_poly.pdbx_strand_id
1 'polypeptide(L)'
;MKYSLLTISLFIFSVGSYGQEFINGTIITQRYDTIANVKIETTSDAKSLLHLTYIDAEGKKQKPAIESVKSYTRGDENFTRIFHSGEMILVKQITAGKKLNLYERDYNGLTTFYVEKVFDEIIKVPASGSKFNKVLGDFLSDSPEISTKIKSKELQDLKEIVALYNKG
;
A
#
# COMPACT_ATOMS: atom_id res chain seq x y z
N MET A 1 -31.70 64.67 17.38
CA MET A 1 -30.82 63.60 17.89
C MET A 1 -30.91 62.43 16.92
N LYS A 2 -29.84 62.20 16.12
CA LYS A 2 -29.77 61.12 15.13
C LYS A 2 -28.92 59.96 15.78
N TYR A 3 -29.53 58.82 16.03
CA TYR A 3 -28.83 57.62 16.47
C TYR A 3 -28.34 56.84 15.24
N SER A 4 -27.03 56.81 15.06
CA SER A 4 -26.36 55.97 14.06
C SER A 4 -26.19 54.57 14.61
N LEU A 5 -26.90 53.59 14.05
CA LEU A 5 -26.75 52.19 14.37
C LEU A 5 -25.50 51.66 13.62
N LEU A 6 -24.45 51.36 14.35
CA LEU A 6 -23.24 50.74 13.85
C LEU A 6 -23.45 49.20 13.81
N THR A 7 -23.71 48.67 12.64
CA THR A 7 -23.86 47.22 12.41
C THR A 7 -22.47 46.61 12.32
N ILE A 8 -22.01 45.93 13.40
CA ILE A 8 -20.77 45.15 13.38
C ILE A 8 -21.08 43.83 12.72
N SER A 9 -20.63 43.66 11.49
CA SER A 9 -20.69 42.41 10.74
C SER A 9 -19.56 41.50 11.24
N LEU A 10 -19.93 40.47 12.02
CA LEU A 10 -19.02 39.48 12.51
C LEU A 10 -18.73 38.44 11.38
N PHE A 11 -17.63 38.63 10.66
CA PHE A 11 -17.12 37.62 9.75
C PHE A 11 -16.56 36.43 10.52
N ILE A 12 -17.36 35.37 10.64
CA ILE A 12 -16.87 34.08 11.14
C ILE A 12 -16.05 33.43 10.03
N PHE A 13 -14.74 33.57 10.08
CA PHE A 13 -13.82 32.76 9.28
C PHE A 13 -13.89 31.33 9.83
N SER A 14 -14.66 30.46 9.19
CA SER A 14 -14.52 29.02 9.36
C SER A 14 -13.18 28.60 8.78
N VAL A 15 -12.14 28.59 9.61
CA VAL A 15 -10.88 27.92 9.30
C VAL A 15 -11.21 26.44 9.20
N GLY A 16 -11.35 25.94 7.98
CA GLY A 16 -11.45 24.51 7.73
C GLY A 16 -10.18 23.85 8.28
N SER A 17 -10.29 23.30 9.48
CA SER A 17 -9.25 22.47 10.06
C SER A 17 -9.15 21.23 9.18
N TYR A 18 -8.21 21.18 8.24
CA TYR A 18 -7.77 19.92 7.62
C TYR A 18 -7.11 19.09 8.72
N GLY A 19 -7.94 18.50 9.58
CA GLY A 19 -7.49 17.60 10.62
C GLY A 19 -6.85 16.38 9.96
N GLN A 20 -5.67 15.98 10.42
CA GLN A 20 -5.07 14.71 10.04
C GLN A 20 -6.07 13.61 10.38
N GLU A 21 -6.47 12.83 9.40
CA GLU A 21 -7.35 11.69 9.60
C GLU A 21 -6.55 10.50 10.10
N PHE A 22 -7.10 9.79 11.10
CA PHE A 22 -6.50 8.60 11.68
C PHE A 22 -7.48 7.44 11.60
N ILE A 23 -7.03 6.33 11.07
CA ILE A 23 -7.82 5.09 10.87
C ILE A 23 -7.27 3.99 11.78
N ASN A 24 -8.14 3.16 12.31
CA ASN A 24 -7.76 2.00 13.13
C ASN A 24 -6.81 1.08 12.37
N GLY A 25 -5.83 0.56 13.09
CA GLY A 25 -4.83 -0.31 12.53
C GLY A 25 -4.10 -1.14 13.57
N THR A 26 -3.16 -1.93 13.07
CA THR A 26 -2.27 -2.77 13.88
C THR A 26 -0.87 -2.68 13.28
N ILE A 27 0.16 -2.65 14.12
CA ILE A 27 1.55 -2.62 13.70
C ILE A 27 2.24 -3.88 14.20
N ILE A 28 3.02 -4.52 13.33
CA ILE A 28 3.92 -5.63 13.69
C ILE A 28 5.35 -5.11 13.56
N THR A 29 6.12 -5.20 14.63
CA THR A 29 7.51 -4.75 14.66
C THR A 29 8.44 -5.80 14.02
N GLN A 30 9.70 -5.43 13.74
CA GLN A 30 10.72 -6.38 13.28
C GLN A 30 11.02 -7.48 14.33
N ARG A 31 10.69 -7.26 15.61
CA ARG A 31 10.81 -8.26 16.68
C ARG A 31 9.58 -9.16 16.80
N TYR A 32 8.60 -9.00 15.89
CA TYR A 32 7.30 -9.70 15.88
C TYR A 32 6.37 -9.30 17.04
N ASP A 33 6.65 -8.20 17.76
CA ASP A 33 5.71 -7.66 18.70
C ASP A 33 4.53 -7.02 17.96
N THR A 34 3.32 -7.23 18.48
CA THR A 34 2.10 -6.65 17.93
C THR A 34 1.66 -5.46 18.76
N ILE A 35 1.53 -4.29 18.13
CA ILE A 35 0.95 -3.09 18.72
C ILE A 35 -0.45 -2.96 18.12
N ALA A 36 -1.46 -3.42 18.86
CA ALA A 36 -2.86 -3.41 18.45
C ALA A 36 -3.57 -2.14 18.93
N ASN A 37 -4.78 -1.92 18.39
CA ASN A 37 -5.68 -0.82 18.77
C ASN A 37 -5.04 0.57 18.64
N VAL A 38 -4.21 0.75 17.62
CA VAL A 38 -3.63 2.04 17.26
C VAL A 38 -4.48 2.74 16.20
N LYS A 39 -4.37 4.05 16.13
CA LYS A 39 -4.94 4.85 15.04
C LYS A 39 -3.80 5.36 14.16
N ILE A 40 -3.76 4.95 12.91
CA ILE A 40 -2.69 5.26 11.95
C ILE A 40 -3.10 6.46 11.11
N GLU A 41 -2.18 7.40 10.93
CA GLU A 41 -2.35 8.60 10.10
C GLU A 41 -2.59 8.22 8.64
N THR A 42 -3.65 8.77 8.05
CA THR A 42 -3.93 8.63 6.62
C THR A 42 -3.03 9.56 5.83
N THR A 43 -2.20 8.98 4.98
CA THR A 43 -1.29 9.69 4.08
C THR A 43 -1.28 9.03 2.72
N SER A 44 -0.63 9.66 1.71
CA SER A 44 -0.42 9.02 0.40
C SER A 44 0.38 7.72 0.55
N ASP A 45 0.22 6.79 -0.39
CA ASP A 45 0.91 5.50 -0.36
C ASP A 45 2.44 5.69 -0.37
N ALA A 46 2.96 6.60 -1.19
CA ALA A 46 4.39 6.94 -1.20
C ALA A 46 4.91 7.37 0.18
N LYS A 47 4.18 8.24 0.89
CA LYS A 47 4.55 8.69 2.24
C LYS A 47 4.41 7.57 3.26
N SER A 48 3.38 6.73 3.12
CA SER A 48 3.12 5.57 3.99
C SER A 48 4.23 4.51 3.95
N LEU A 49 4.99 4.45 2.85
CA LEU A 49 6.15 3.56 2.71
C LEU A 49 7.43 4.10 3.37
N LEU A 50 7.47 5.39 3.68
CA LEU A 50 8.65 6.07 4.23
C LEU A 50 8.46 6.50 5.69
N HIS A 51 7.23 6.78 6.10
CA HIS A 51 6.90 7.32 7.41
C HIS A 51 5.65 6.67 7.95
N LEU A 52 5.68 6.34 9.23
CA LEU A 52 4.52 5.88 9.99
C LEU A 52 4.28 6.83 11.15
N THR A 53 3.05 7.32 11.28
CA THR A 53 2.60 8.07 12.43
C THR A 53 1.35 7.40 12.98
N TYR A 54 1.28 7.16 14.28
CA TYR A 54 0.10 6.58 14.90
C TYR A 54 -0.16 7.18 16.29
N ILE A 55 -1.39 7.01 16.77
CA ILE A 55 -1.80 7.30 18.13
C ILE A 55 -1.95 5.94 18.84
N ASP A 56 -1.25 5.78 19.95
CA ASP A 56 -1.32 4.57 20.78
C ASP A 56 -2.59 4.51 21.66
N ALA A 57 -2.74 3.45 22.44
CA ALA A 57 -3.90 3.23 23.29
C ALA A 57 -4.04 4.30 24.40
N GLU A 58 -2.94 4.92 24.79
CA GLU A 58 -2.87 6.00 25.77
C GLU A 58 -3.17 7.39 25.16
N GLY A 59 -3.44 7.45 23.84
CA GLY A 59 -3.72 8.69 23.11
C GLY A 59 -2.48 9.49 22.72
N LYS A 60 -1.29 8.92 22.89
CA LYS A 60 -0.03 9.59 22.58
C LYS A 60 0.37 9.36 21.13
N LYS A 61 0.79 10.43 20.44
CA LYS A 61 1.29 10.38 19.05
C LYS A 61 2.71 9.81 19.02
N GLN A 62 2.91 8.79 18.20
CA GLN A 62 4.16 8.06 18.01
C GLN A 62 4.64 8.18 16.56
N LYS A 63 5.96 8.19 16.35
CA LYS A 63 6.61 8.19 15.04
C LYS A 63 7.82 7.24 15.09
N PRO A 64 7.61 5.92 14.96
CA PRO A 64 8.70 4.97 14.96
C PRO A 64 9.58 5.13 13.70
N ALA A 65 10.82 4.71 13.80
CA ALA A 65 11.64 4.51 12.61
C ALA A 65 10.98 3.46 11.72
N ILE A 66 10.77 3.77 10.44
CA ILE A 66 10.03 2.87 9.53
C ILE A 66 10.73 1.51 9.38
N GLU A 67 12.04 1.47 9.55
CA GLU A 67 12.86 0.25 9.53
C GLU A 67 12.53 -0.71 10.68
N SER A 68 12.01 -0.19 11.81
CA SER A 68 11.58 -1.01 12.95
C SER A 68 10.23 -1.71 12.72
N VAL A 69 9.50 -1.32 11.66
CA VAL A 69 8.19 -1.85 11.31
C VAL A 69 8.36 -2.99 10.30
N LYS A 70 7.81 -4.18 10.61
CA LYS A 70 7.74 -5.32 9.69
C LYS A 70 6.52 -5.20 8.78
N SER A 71 5.35 -4.94 9.36
CA SER A 71 4.10 -4.72 8.63
C SER A 71 3.13 -3.90 9.46
N TYR A 72 2.14 -3.32 8.81
CA TYR A 72 1.02 -2.67 9.49
C TYR A 72 -0.24 -2.69 8.63
N THR A 73 -1.40 -2.62 9.29
CA THR A 73 -2.68 -2.40 8.63
C THR A 73 -3.19 -1.00 8.94
N ARG A 74 -3.86 -0.38 7.97
CA ARG A 74 -4.54 0.91 8.09
C ARG A 74 -5.93 0.77 7.47
N GLY A 75 -6.96 0.53 8.29
CA GLY A 75 -8.25 0.09 7.79
C GLY A 75 -8.10 -1.22 7.02
N ASP A 76 -8.56 -1.22 5.77
CA ASP A 76 -8.47 -2.39 4.87
C ASP A 76 -7.14 -2.47 4.10
N GLU A 77 -6.27 -1.48 4.25
CA GLU A 77 -4.97 -1.47 3.60
C GLU A 77 -3.94 -2.26 4.41
N ASN A 78 -3.12 -3.03 3.72
CA ASN A 78 -2.06 -3.83 4.32
C ASN A 78 -0.69 -3.43 3.73
N PHE A 79 0.25 -3.10 4.60
CA PHE A 79 1.62 -2.77 4.24
C PHE A 79 2.56 -3.80 4.86
N THR A 80 3.44 -4.37 4.06
CA THR A 80 4.34 -5.43 4.52
C THR A 80 5.72 -5.29 3.89
N ARG A 81 6.73 -5.92 4.49
CA ARG A 81 8.05 -6.00 3.89
C ARG A 81 8.19 -7.27 3.06
N ILE A 82 8.75 -7.10 1.88
CA ILE A 82 9.17 -8.18 1.00
C ILE A 82 10.68 -8.11 0.81
N PHE A 83 11.31 -9.27 0.58
CA PHE A 83 12.73 -9.33 0.23
C PHE A 83 12.87 -9.37 -1.29
N HIS A 84 13.52 -8.37 -1.87
CA HIS A 84 13.76 -8.31 -3.31
C HIS A 84 15.13 -7.69 -3.61
N SER A 85 15.89 -8.31 -4.49
CA SER A 85 17.23 -7.85 -4.93
C SER A 85 18.20 -7.52 -3.78
N GLY A 86 18.19 -8.34 -2.72
CA GLY A 86 19.11 -8.18 -1.58
C GLY A 86 18.62 -7.23 -0.49
N GLU A 87 17.44 -6.62 -0.65
CA GLU A 87 16.90 -5.63 0.28
C GLU A 87 15.51 -6.00 0.79
N MET A 88 15.23 -5.61 2.04
CA MET A 88 13.89 -5.63 2.61
C MET A 88 13.19 -4.30 2.32
N ILE A 89 12.21 -4.32 1.43
CA ILE A 89 11.44 -3.13 1.03
C ILE A 89 10.02 -3.19 1.58
N LEU A 90 9.50 -2.05 2.07
CA LEU A 90 8.10 -1.94 2.45
C LEU A 90 7.25 -1.69 1.21
N VAL A 91 6.15 -2.40 1.09
CA VAL A 91 5.21 -2.37 -0.04
C VAL A 91 3.77 -2.43 0.46
N LYS A 92 2.83 -1.95 -0.36
CA LYS A 92 1.40 -2.14 -0.13
C LYS A 92 0.98 -3.48 -0.75
N GLN A 93 0.29 -4.32 0.01
CA GLN A 93 -0.28 -5.56 -0.50
C GLN A 93 -1.63 -5.28 -1.16
N ILE A 94 -1.72 -5.50 -2.46
CA ILE A 94 -2.94 -5.30 -3.26
C ILE A 94 -3.80 -6.56 -3.24
N THR A 95 -3.16 -7.73 -3.30
CA THR A 95 -3.84 -9.03 -3.24
C THR A 95 -3.05 -9.99 -2.37
N ALA A 96 -3.73 -10.55 -1.36
CA ALA A 96 -3.26 -11.70 -0.60
C ALA A 96 -3.93 -12.95 -1.18
N GLY A 97 -3.28 -13.61 -2.13
CA GLY A 97 -3.81 -14.80 -2.79
C GLY A 97 -3.36 -16.09 -2.14
N LYS A 98 -4.01 -17.21 -2.47
CA LYS A 98 -3.60 -18.54 -2.01
C LYS A 98 -2.35 -19.05 -2.71
N LYS A 99 -2.11 -18.62 -3.96
CA LYS A 99 -1.00 -19.05 -4.81
C LYS A 99 -0.09 -17.89 -5.21
N LEU A 100 -0.66 -16.69 -5.42
CA LEU A 100 0.05 -15.53 -5.92
C LEU A 100 -0.37 -14.26 -5.16
N ASN A 101 0.59 -13.57 -4.59
CA ASN A 101 0.42 -12.26 -3.98
C ASN A 101 0.75 -11.16 -5.00
N LEU A 102 0.08 -10.02 -4.89
CA LEU A 102 0.38 -8.80 -5.64
C LEU A 102 0.70 -7.66 -4.68
N TYR A 103 1.80 -6.99 -4.94
CA TYR A 103 2.25 -5.83 -4.17
C TYR A 103 2.49 -4.63 -5.08
N GLU A 104 2.30 -3.45 -4.50
CA GLU A 104 2.56 -2.17 -5.14
C GLU A 104 3.53 -1.35 -4.28
N ARG A 105 4.44 -0.66 -4.93
CA ARG A 105 5.32 0.32 -4.31
C ARG A 105 5.31 1.60 -5.11
N ASP A 106 4.79 2.65 -4.51
CA ASP A 106 4.94 4.00 -5.03
C ASP A 106 6.14 4.67 -4.34
N TYR A 107 7.16 4.99 -5.14
CA TYR A 107 8.38 5.62 -4.64
C TYR A 107 8.86 6.66 -5.63
N ASN A 108 9.03 7.91 -5.17
CA ASN A 108 9.42 9.06 -6.00
C ASN A 108 8.54 9.26 -7.24
N GLY A 109 7.22 9.04 -7.12
CA GLY A 109 6.26 9.18 -8.22
C GLY A 109 6.33 8.06 -9.27
N LEU A 110 7.07 6.98 -8.98
CA LEU A 110 7.15 5.80 -9.83
C LEU A 110 6.46 4.61 -9.14
N THR A 111 5.35 4.17 -9.71
CA THR A 111 4.66 2.97 -9.25
C THR A 111 5.34 1.72 -9.81
N THR A 112 5.66 0.79 -8.92
CA THR A 112 6.27 -0.50 -9.25
C THR A 112 5.44 -1.63 -8.67
N PHE A 113 5.22 -2.67 -9.45
CA PHE A 113 4.51 -3.88 -9.00
C PHE A 113 5.47 -5.04 -8.79
N TYR A 114 5.13 -5.88 -7.80
CA TYR A 114 5.80 -7.14 -7.52
C TYR A 114 4.76 -8.24 -7.42
N VAL A 115 5.09 -9.41 -7.93
CA VAL A 115 4.31 -10.63 -7.74
C VAL A 115 5.16 -11.68 -7.07
N GLU A 116 4.56 -12.42 -6.14
CA GLU A 116 5.21 -13.45 -5.34
C GLU A 116 4.37 -14.72 -5.40
N LYS A 117 4.96 -15.83 -5.82
CA LYS A 117 4.38 -17.14 -5.57
C LYS A 117 4.47 -17.43 -4.09
N VAL A 118 3.37 -17.82 -3.48
CA VAL A 118 3.30 -18.02 -2.01
C VAL A 118 4.34 -19.04 -1.57
N PHE A 119 5.24 -18.61 -0.67
CA PHE A 119 6.40 -19.35 -0.16
C PHE A 119 7.50 -19.66 -1.17
N ASP A 120 7.57 -18.90 -2.26
CA ASP A 120 8.53 -19.14 -3.33
C ASP A 120 9.11 -17.80 -3.84
N GLU A 121 9.36 -17.70 -5.12
CA GLU A 121 10.01 -16.59 -5.79
C GLU A 121 9.14 -15.33 -5.84
N ILE A 122 9.80 -14.18 -5.71
CA ILE A 122 9.22 -12.86 -5.95
C ILE A 122 9.93 -12.16 -7.11
N ILE A 123 9.15 -11.60 -8.04
CA ILE A 123 9.69 -10.82 -9.15
C ILE A 123 9.14 -9.40 -9.18
N LYS A 124 9.96 -8.47 -9.67
CA LYS A 124 9.52 -7.15 -10.11
C LYS A 124 8.88 -7.26 -11.49
N VAL A 125 7.64 -6.78 -11.60
CA VAL A 125 6.89 -6.80 -12.86
C VAL A 125 7.29 -5.60 -13.71
N PRO A 126 7.73 -5.77 -14.97
CA PRO A 126 7.96 -4.66 -15.89
C PRO A 126 6.65 -3.91 -16.16
N ALA A 127 6.72 -2.58 -16.36
CA ALA A 127 5.53 -1.73 -16.46
C ALA A 127 4.59 -2.12 -17.61
N SER A 128 5.13 -2.50 -18.78
CA SER A 128 4.34 -2.86 -19.97
C SER A 128 5.19 -3.47 -21.09
N GLY A 129 4.53 -3.85 -22.17
CA GLY A 129 5.15 -4.24 -23.44
C GLY A 129 5.71 -5.65 -23.47
N SER A 130 6.60 -5.93 -24.44
CA SER A 130 7.13 -7.28 -24.65
C SER A 130 7.90 -7.82 -23.44
N LYS A 131 8.54 -6.96 -22.66
CA LYS A 131 9.25 -7.35 -21.45
C LYS A 131 8.27 -7.81 -20.36
N PHE A 132 7.15 -7.10 -20.18
CA PHE A 132 6.06 -7.51 -19.28
C PHE A 132 5.56 -8.92 -19.65
N ASN A 133 5.17 -9.12 -20.92
CA ASN A 133 4.60 -10.38 -21.38
C ASN A 133 5.59 -11.55 -21.23
N LYS A 134 6.88 -11.30 -21.54
CA LYS A 134 7.90 -12.33 -21.39
C LYS A 134 8.14 -12.68 -19.92
N VAL A 135 8.47 -11.69 -19.10
CA VAL A 135 8.86 -11.93 -17.68
C VAL A 135 7.71 -12.56 -16.90
N LEU A 136 6.49 -12.01 -17.03
CA LEU A 136 5.34 -12.53 -16.27
C LEU A 136 4.85 -13.87 -16.85
N GLY A 137 4.86 -14.03 -18.18
CA GLY A 137 4.50 -15.29 -18.82
C GLY A 137 5.48 -16.42 -18.51
N ASP A 138 6.78 -16.14 -18.40
CA ASP A 138 7.78 -17.13 -18.00
C ASP A 138 7.65 -17.47 -16.49
N PHE A 139 7.43 -16.47 -15.65
CA PHE A 139 7.20 -16.65 -14.22
C PHE A 139 5.98 -17.52 -13.91
N LEU A 140 4.90 -17.38 -14.68
CA LEU A 140 3.66 -18.15 -14.52
C LEU A 140 3.59 -19.37 -15.47
N SER A 141 4.73 -19.93 -15.89
CA SER A 141 4.81 -21.06 -16.82
C SER A 141 4.21 -22.37 -16.27
N ASP A 142 4.10 -22.50 -14.97
CA ASP A 142 3.39 -23.58 -14.26
C ASP A 142 1.86 -23.55 -14.47
N SER A 143 1.31 -22.45 -15.00
CA SER A 143 -0.05 -22.33 -15.52
C SER A 143 -0.03 -22.07 -17.04
N PRO A 144 0.08 -23.11 -17.91
CA PRO A 144 0.29 -22.96 -19.33
C PRO A 144 -0.75 -22.09 -20.04
N GLU A 145 -2.01 -22.19 -19.63
CA GLU A 145 -3.10 -21.38 -20.20
C GLU A 145 -2.88 -19.88 -19.95
N ILE A 146 -2.62 -19.50 -18.70
CA ILE A 146 -2.38 -18.10 -18.32
C ILE A 146 -1.10 -17.58 -18.98
N SER A 147 -0.02 -18.36 -18.91
CA SER A 147 1.26 -18.02 -19.55
C SER A 147 1.12 -17.75 -21.05
N THR A 148 0.37 -18.59 -21.77
CA THR A 148 0.13 -18.43 -23.21
C THR A 148 -0.65 -17.15 -23.50
N LYS A 149 -1.74 -16.88 -22.77
CA LYS A 149 -2.55 -15.65 -22.93
C LYS A 149 -1.75 -14.38 -22.65
N ILE A 150 -0.84 -14.41 -21.67
CA ILE A 150 0.06 -13.27 -21.39
C ILE A 150 1.03 -13.07 -22.57
N LYS A 151 1.68 -14.12 -23.04
CA LYS A 151 2.66 -14.08 -24.14
C LYS A 151 2.03 -13.66 -25.46
N SER A 152 0.78 -14.07 -25.73
CA SER A 152 0.00 -13.67 -26.93
C SER A 152 -0.60 -12.27 -26.81
N LYS A 153 -0.49 -11.60 -25.65
CA LYS A 153 -1.07 -10.28 -25.33
C LYS A 153 -2.60 -10.26 -25.20
N GLU A 154 -3.22 -11.43 -25.10
CA GLU A 154 -4.67 -11.55 -24.82
C GLU A 154 -5.03 -11.16 -23.38
N LEU A 155 -4.08 -11.34 -22.45
CA LEU A 155 -4.23 -11.01 -21.03
C LEU A 155 -3.09 -10.09 -20.59
N GLN A 156 -3.41 -8.82 -20.27
CA GLN A 156 -2.43 -7.78 -19.93
C GLN A 156 -2.71 -7.04 -18.62
N ASP A 157 -3.92 -7.16 -18.08
CA ASP A 157 -4.24 -6.56 -16.77
C ASP A 157 -3.64 -7.41 -15.65
N LEU A 158 -2.72 -6.82 -14.88
CA LEU A 158 -1.98 -7.53 -13.83
C LEU A 158 -2.89 -8.03 -12.72
N LYS A 159 -3.93 -7.27 -12.33
CA LYS A 159 -4.87 -7.68 -11.29
C LYS A 159 -5.74 -8.84 -11.75
N GLU A 160 -6.17 -8.82 -13.01
CA GLU A 160 -6.91 -9.91 -13.65
C GLU A 160 -6.04 -11.18 -13.72
N ILE A 161 -4.78 -11.07 -14.17
CA ILE A 161 -3.82 -12.18 -14.19
C ILE A 161 -3.71 -12.85 -12.82
N VAL A 162 -3.47 -12.04 -11.78
CA VAL A 162 -3.35 -12.52 -10.40
C VAL A 162 -4.64 -13.19 -9.91
N ALA A 163 -5.78 -12.60 -10.22
CA ALA A 163 -7.08 -13.17 -9.86
C ALA A 163 -7.34 -14.53 -10.54
N LEU A 164 -7.04 -14.66 -11.82
CA LEU A 164 -7.19 -15.91 -12.58
C LEU A 164 -6.25 -16.99 -12.06
N TYR A 165 -4.98 -16.67 -11.83
CA TYR A 165 -4.00 -17.61 -11.30
C TYR A 165 -4.39 -18.15 -9.91
N ASN A 166 -4.96 -17.32 -9.05
CA ASN A 166 -5.42 -17.73 -7.73
C ASN A 166 -6.69 -18.60 -7.76
N LYS A 167 -7.46 -18.58 -8.84
CA LYS A 167 -8.68 -19.42 -9.01
C LYS A 167 -8.38 -20.83 -9.47
N GLY A 168 -7.40 -21.01 -10.34
CA GLY A 168 -6.97 -22.30 -10.86
C GLY A 168 -6.13 -23.08 -9.87
#